data_34ff26392e5f0c50afd4a53e8f4c57bc
#
_entry.id   34ff26392e5f0c50afd4a53e8f4c57bc
#
_cell.length_a   1.000
_cell.length_b   1.000
_cell.length_c   1.000
_cell.angle_alpha   90.00
_cell.angle_beta   90.00
_cell.angle_gamma   90.00
#
_symmetry.space_group_name_H-M   'P 1'
#
loop_
_entity.id
_entity.type
_entity.pdbx_description
1 polymer ?
#
loop_
_entity_poly.entity_id
_entity_poly.type
_entity_poly.pdbx_seq_one_letter_code
_entity_poly.pdbx_strand_id
1 'polypeptide(L)'
;QFKEKAGKDRENASVGLYDYPVLMAADILLYRATHVPVGEDQKQHLELSRDIAQKFNNDFADSIRGRGANDGLFFPLPEPLITGPATRVMSLRDGTKKMSKSDASDNSRINLTDDADTIAQKIRKAKTDPEPLPSEEKGLEGRPEADNLVGIYAALSGKPKATVLTEFGGGQFSGFKKSLA
;
A
#
# COMPACT_ATOMS: atom_id res chain seq x y z
N GLN A 1 13.71 8.16 3.54
CA GLN A 1 12.71 7.73 4.54
C GLN A 1 13.01 8.24 5.96
N PHE A 2 14.24 8.05 6.51
CA PHE A 2 14.57 8.60 7.84
C PHE A 2 14.35 10.11 7.90
N LYS A 3 14.88 10.86 6.91
CA LYS A 3 14.74 12.32 6.85
C LYS A 3 13.26 12.78 6.74
N GLU A 4 12.43 12.00 6.08
CA GLU A 4 11.00 12.27 5.91
C GLU A 4 10.21 11.96 7.19
N LYS A 5 10.49 10.81 7.81
CA LYS A 5 9.78 10.36 9.03
C LYS A 5 10.22 11.05 10.30
N ALA A 6 11.51 11.41 10.42
CA ALA A 6 12.04 12.17 11.55
C ALA A 6 11.60 13.64 11.53
N GLY A 7 11.20 14.18 10.34
CA GLY A 7 10.74 15.56 10.22
C GLY A 7 11.76 16.59 10.70
N LYS A 8 11.26 17.64 11.35
CA LYS A 8 12.09 18.70 11.96
C LYS A 8 12.67 18.29 13.33
N ASP A 9 12.12 17.25 13.94
CA ASP A 9 12.38 16.83 15.34
C ASP A 9 13.30 15.60 15.39
N ARG A 10 14.44 15.68 14.67
CA ARG A 10 15.40 14.57 14.52
C ARG A 10 16.01 14.11 15.85
N GLU A 11 16.12 15.02 16.82
CA GLU A 11 16.70 14.73 18.14
C GLU A 11 15.81 13.78 18.97
N ASN A 12 14.51 13.76 18.70
CA ASN A 12 13.53 12.88 19.36
C ASN A 12 13.22 11.61 18.57
N ALA A 13 13.89 11.39 17.44
CA ALA A 13 13.69 10.18 16.64
C ALA A 13 14.23 8.97 17.40
N SER A 14 13.38 7.96 17.63
CA SER A 14 13.80 6.72 18.29
C SER A 14 14.74 5.90 17.42
N VAL A 15 15.62 5.11 18.07
CA VAL A 15 16.50 4.13 17.40
C VAL A 15 15.69 3.18 16.49
N GLY A 16 14.48 2.83 16.90
CA GLY A 16 13.57 2.00 16.08
C GLY A 16 13.34 2.54 14.67
N LEU A 17 13.52 3.84 14.43
CA LEU A 17 13.40 4.39 13.08
C LEU A 17 14.58 3.99 12.16
N TYR A 18 15.72 3.63 12.74
CA TYR A 18 16.86 3.06 12.01
C TYR A 18 16.79 1.55 11.93
N ASP A 19 16.30 0.90 13.00
CA ASP A 19 16.38 -0.55 13.15
C ASP A 19 15.26 -1.28 12.41
N TYR A 20 14.06 -0.67 12.24
CA TYR A 20 12.92 -1.38 11.65
C TYR A 20 13.16 -1.93 10.23
N PRO A 21 13.96 -1.30 9.33
CA PRO A 21 14.23 -1.89 8.02
C PRO A 21 15.07 -3.17 8.12
N VAL A 22 16.00 -3.20 9.09
CA VAL A 22 16.81 -4.39 9.37
C VAL A 22 15.97 -5.49 10.02
N LEU A 23 15.10 -5.12 10.96
CA LEU A 23 14.15 -6.06 11.56
C LEU A 23 13.22 -6.68 10.50
N MET A 24 12.70 -5.87 9.58
CA MET A 24 11.88 -6.36 8.48
C MET A 24 12.65 -7.35 7.59
N ALA A 25 13.93 -7.04 7.28
CA ALA A 25 14.78 -7.95 6.53
C ALA A 25 15.00 -9.27 7.28
N ALA A 26 15.22 -9.22 8.59
CA ALA A 26 15.36 -10.41 9.44
C ALA A 26 14.10 -11.26 9.42
N ASP A 27 12.91 -10.64 9.54
CA ASP A 27 11.62 -11.36 9.48
C ASP A 27 11.42 -12.07 8.13
N ILE A 28 11.79 -11.44 7.02
CA ILE A 28 11.68 -12.04 5.69
C ILE A 28 12.67 -13.18 5.50
N LEU A 29 13.93 -12.97 5.86
CA LEU A 29 15.01 -13.94 5.63
C LEU A 29 14.94 -15.13 6.57
N LEU A 30 14.48 -14.96 7.82
CA LEU A 30 14.28 -16.04 8.77
C LEU A 30 13.37 -17.14 8.21
N TYR A 31 12.30 -16.76 7.54
CA TYR A 31 11.37 -17.70 6.92
C TYR A 31 11.75 -18.12 5.50
N ARG A 32 12.90 -17.64 4.99
CA ARG A 32 13.36 -17.92 3.63
C ARG A 32 12.28 -17.63 2.58
N ALA A 33 11.57 -16.52 2.76
CA ALA A 33 10.50 -16.12 1.86
C ALA A 33 11.05 -15.85 0.45
N THR A 34 10.39 -16.41 -0.56
CA THR A 34 10.71 -16.16 -1.98
C THR A 34 9.93 -14.99 -2.54
N HIS A 35 8.69 -14.80 -2.06
CA HIS A 35 7.79 -13.72 -2.46
C HIS A 35 7.16 -13.08 -1.23
N VAL A 36 7.10 -11.75 -1.20
CA VAL A 36 6.55 -11.00 -0.08
C VAL A 36 5.47 -10.05 -0.59
N PRO A 37 4.20 -10.28 -0.23
CA PRO A 37 3.13 -9.34 -0.56
C PRO A 37 3.36 -8.01 0.17
N VAL A 38 3.54 -6.94 -0.60
CA VAL A 38 3.81 -5.60 -0.05
C VAL A 38 3.14 -4.52 -0.89
N GLY A 39 2.89 -3.37 -0.27
CA GLY A 39 2.56 -2.15 -1.00
C GLY A 39 3.79 -1.52 -1.65
N GLU A 40 3.57 -0.67 -2.64
CA GLU A 40 4.64 0.04 -3.39
C GLU A 40 5.63 0.78 -2.47
N ASP A 41 5.15 1.31 -1.34
CA ASP A 41 5.96 2.03 -0.36
C ASP A 41 6.97 1.15 0.41
N GLN A 42 6.85 -0.18 0.34
CA GLN A 42 7.75 -1.14 1.01
C GLN A 42 8.83 -1.71 0.07
N LYS A 43 8.79 -1.36 -1.21
CA LYS A 43 9.72 -1.90 -2.22
C LYS A 43 11.20 -1.70 -1.83
N GLN A 44 11.56 -0.50 -1.35
CA GLN A 44 12.93 -0.21 -0.91
C GLN A 44 13.41 -1.09 0.25
N HIS A 45 12.51 -1.49 1.14
CA HIS A 45 12.87 -2.40 2.24
C HIS A 45 13.09 -3.82 1.75
N LEU A 46 12.35 -4.23 0.73
CA LEU A 46 12.59 -5.50 0.05
C LEU A 46 13.92 -5.52 -0.69
N GLU A 47 14.28 -4.41 -1.35
CA GLU A 47 15.60 -4.25 -1.99
C GLU A 47 16.72 -4.41 -0.95
N LEU A 48 16.62 -3.78 0.22
CA LEU A 48 17.57 -4.00 1.32
C LEU A 48 17.64 -5.47 1.76
N SER A 49 16.50 -6.15 1.86
CA SER A 49 16.46 -7.58 2.23
C SER A 49 17.18 -8.44 1.18
N ARG A 50 17.02 -8.11 -0.11
CA ARG A 50 17.71 -8.78 -1.22
C ARG A 50 19.22 -8.56 -1.17
N ASP A 51 19.65 -7.32 -0.92
CA ASP A 51 21.07 -6.96 -0.82
C ASP A 51 21.74 -7.72 0.33
N ILE A 52 21.08 -7.82 1.50
CA ILE A 52 21.57 -8.59 2.65
C ILE A 52 21.66 -10.07 2.28
N ALA A 53 20.63 -10.65 1.66
CA ALA A 53 20.61 -12.05 1.24
C ALA A 53 21.72 -12.33 0.23
N GLN A 54 21.88 -11.48 -0.78
CA GLN A 54 22.91 -11.62 -1.82
C GLN A 54 24.31 -11.53 -1.22
N LYS A 55 24.55 -10.55 -0.36
CA LYS A 55 25.84 -10.40 0.31
C LYS A 55 26.17 -11.64 1.17
N PHE A 56 25.23 -12.13 1.95
CA PHE A 56 25.42 -13.33 2.76
C PHE A 56 25.75 -14.54 1.88
N ASN A 57 24.99 -14.77 0.82
CA ASN A 57 25.22 -15.87 -0.10
C ASN A 57 26.61 -15.80 -0.75
N ASN A 58 27.09 -14.61 -1.09
CA ASN A 58 28.41 -14.41 -1.68
C ASN A 58 29.53 -14.62 -0.64
N ASP A 59 29.41 -14.01 0.54
CA ASP A 59 30.44 -14.07 1.58
C ASP A 59 30.64 -15.50 2.11
N PHE A 60 29.59 -16.31 2.14
CA PHE A 60 29.60 -17.67 2.67
C PHE A 60 29.46 -18.75 1.59
N ALA A 61 29.67 -18.40 0.31
CA ALA A 61 29.47 -19.32 -0.82
C ALA A 61 30.18 -20.67 -0.64
N ASP A 62 31.43 -20.69 -0.18
CA ASP A 62 32.20 -21.93 0.02
C ASP A 62 31.62 -22.78 1.16
N SER A 63 31.12 -22.16 2.22
CA SER A 63 30.47 -22.86 3.34
C SER A 63 29.10 -23.41 2.99
N ILE A 64 28.42 -22.80 2.02
CA ILE A 64 27.08 -23.18 1.55
C ILE A 64 27.15 -24.32 0.54
N ARG A 65 28.24 -24.40 -0.26
CA ARG A 65 28.46 -25.45 -1.24
C ARG A 65 28.39 -26.83 -0.56
N GLY A 66 27.50 -27.68 -1.07
CA GLY A 66 27.30 -29.02 -0.56
C GLY A 66 26.27 -29.16 0.56
N ARG A 67 25.66 -28.10 1.03
CA ARG A 67 24.55 -28.15 2.02
C ARG A 67 23.15 -28.19 1.40
N GLY A 68 23.05 -28.28 0.07
CA GLY A 68 21.86 -28.72 -0.67
C GLY A 68 20.59 -27.89 -0.53
N ALA A 69 20.70 -26.56 -0.50
CA ALA A 69 19.51 -25.73 -0.44
C ALA A 69 19.41 -24.80 -1.65
N ASN A 70 18.24 -24.77 -2.29
CA ASN A 70 17.80 -23.77 -3.25
C ASN A 70 18.87 -23.30 -4.26
N ASP A 71 19.20 -24.10 -5.25
CA ASP A 71 20.15 -23.75 -6.31
C ASP A 71 21.54 -23.27 -5.83
N GLY A 72 21.96 -23.70 -4.63
CA GLY A 72 23.24 -23.32 -4.03
C GLY A 72 23.20 -22.01 -3.23
N LEU A 73 22.02 -21.46 -2.96
CA LEU A 73 21.84 -20.27 -2.13
C LEU A 73 21.37 -20.65 -0.72
N PHE A 74 21.93 -20.02 0.31
CA PHE A 74 21.43 -20.16 1.67
C PHE A 74 20.12 -19.38 1.86
N PHE A 75 20.09 -18.10 1.45
CA PHE A 75 18.88 -17.32 1.41
C PHE A 75 18.37 -17.21 -0.01
N PRO A 76 17.07 -17.49 -0.29
CA PRO A 76 16.46 -17.07 -1.53
C PRO A 76 16.47 -15.53 -1.62
N LEU A 77 16.49 -14.99 -2.83
CA LEU A 77 16.37 -13.55 -3.04
C LEU A 77 14.88 -13.18 -3.05
N PRO A 78 14.34 -12.53 -2.02
CA PRO A 78 12.92 -12.27 -1.93
C PRO A 78 12.45 -11.29 -3.01
N GLU A 79 11.35 -11.62 -3.68
CA GLU A 79 10.71 -10.77 -4.70
C GLU A 79 9.47 -10.06 -4.13
N PRO A 80 9.27 -8.77 -4.43
CA PRO A 80 8.04 -8.09 -4.04
C PRO A 80 6.85 -8.59 -4.86
N LEU A 81 5.77 -8.96 -4.19
CA LEU A 81 4.49 -9.26 -4.83
C LEU A 81 3.58 -8.04 -4.67
N ILE A 82 3.65 -7.14 -5.65
CA ILE A 82 2.83 -5.93 -5.69
C ILE A 82 1.71 -6.18 -6.69
N THR A 83 0.51 -6.48 -6.20
CA THR A 83 -0.62 -6.87 -7.05
C THR A 83 -1.84 -6.01 -6.78
N GLY A 84 -2.62 -5.79 -7.84
CA GLY A 84 -3.95 -5.19 -7.77
C GLY A 84 -4.00 -3.68 -8.04
N PRO A 85 -5.20 -3.18 -8.37
CA PRO A 85 -5.42 -1.78 -8.75
C PRO A 85 -5.37 -0.79 -7.58
N ALA A 86 -5.38 -1.25 -6.33
CA ALA A 86 -5.37 -0.42 -5.12
C ALA A 86 -4.15 -0.70 -4.23
N THR A 87 -2.96 -0.69 -4.82
CA THR A 87 -1.69 -0.87 -4.07
C THR A 87 -1.43 0.27 -3.08
N ARG A 88 -2.08 1.42 -3.27
CA ARG A 88 -2.00 2.58 -2.38
C ARG A 88 -3.36 3.22 -2.22
N VAL A 89 -4.01 2.98 -1.08
CA VAL A 89 -5.29 3.61 -0.73
C VAL A 89 -5.03 4.94 -0.04
N MET A 90 -5.73 5.99 -0.49
CA MET A 90 -5.61 7.33 0.07
C MET A 90 -6.67 7.61 1.13
N SER A 91 -6.43 8.63 1.96
CA SER A 91 -7.36 9.06 2.99
C SER A 91 -8.74 9.41 2.40
N LEU A 92 -9.81 9.01 3.08
CA LEU A 92 -11.18 9.39 2.71
C LEU A 92 -11.46 10.89 2.90
N ARG A 93 -10.59 11.61 3.60
CA ARG A 93 -10.73 13.06 3.87
C ARG A 93 -9.77 13.91 3.05
N ASP A 94 -8.75 13.29 2.44
CA ASP A 94 -7.73 13.99 1.64
C ASP A 94 -7.10 12.98 0.67
N GLY A 95 -7.55 12.99 -0.56
CA GLY A 95 -7.10 12.08 -1.62
C GLY A 95 -5.61 12.23 -1.99
N THR A 96 -4.93 13.27 -1.49
CA THR A 96 -3.49 13.47 -1.70
C THR A 96 -2.62 12.79 -0.64
N LYS A 97 -3.21 12.39 0.50
CA LYS A 97 -2.52 11.75 1.61
C LYS A 97 -2.84 10.26 1.68
N LYS A 98 -1.81 9.43 1.92
CA LYS A 98 -2.00 8.00 2.18
C LYS A 98 -2.92 7.80 3.38
N MET A 99 -3.84 6.83 3.31
CA MET A 99 -4.64 6.38 4.46
C MET A 99 -3.71 5.94 5.59
N SER A 100 -3.93 6.44 6.80
CA SER A 100 -3.06 6.17 7.94
C SER A 100 -3.86 5.86 9.19
N LYS A 101 -3.45 4.82 9.93
CA LYS A 101 -4.01 4.47 11.24
C LYS A 101 -3.76 5.54 12.31
N SER A 102 -2.76 6.40 12.11
CA SER A 102 -2.38 7.47 13.05
C SER A 102 -2.97 8.83 12.69
N ASP A 103 -3.88 8.91 11.70
CA ASP A 103 -4.60 10.14 11.41
C ASP A 103 -5.50 10.50 12.60
N ALA A 104 -5.58 11.80 12.94
CA ALA A 104 -6.40 12.29 14.04
C ALA A 104 -7.91 12.04 13.83
N SER A 105 -8.35 12.03 12.55
CA SER A 105 -9.74 11.80 12.18
C SER A 105 -10.01 10.33 11.88
N ASP A 106 -10.88 9.69 12.62
CA ASP A 106 -11.32 8.32 12.32
C ASP A 106 -12.10 8.21 11.01
N ASN A 107 -12.73 9.29 10.54
CA ASN A 107 -13.38 9.33 9.23
C ASN A 107 -12.40 9.36 8.03
N SER A 108 -11.08 9.39 8.27
CA SER A 108 -10.06 9.36 7.21
C SER A 108 -9.78 7.94 6.70
N ARG A 109 -10.22 6.90 7.42
CA ARG A 109 -9.89 5.50 7.18
C ARG A 109 -11.05 4.54 7.48
N ILE A 110 -10.94 3.35 6.92
CA ILE A 110 -11.75 2.20 7.30
C ILE A 110 -10.88 1.30 8.19
N ASN A 111 -11.37 0.94 9.37
CA ASN A 111 -10.72 -0.03 10.25
C ASN A 111 -11.34 -1.41 10.04
N LEU A 112 -10.58 -2.48 10.25
CA LEU A 112 -11.10 -3.86 10.16
C LEU A 112 -12.15 -4.17 11.24
N THR A 113 -12.23 -3.33 12.26
CA THR A 113 -13.21 -3.44 13.36
C THR A 113 -14.47 -2.60 13.14
N ASP A 114 -14.54 -1.82 12.05
CA ASP A 114 -15.72 -1.04 11.71
C ASP A 114 -16.85 -1.99 11.27
N ASP A 115 -18.05 -1.77 11.77
CA ASP A 115 -19.25 -2.46 11.29
C ASP A 115 -19.75 -1.87 9.96
N ALA A 116 -20.71 -2.54 9.32
CA ALA A 116 -21.23 -2.13 8.03
C ALA A 116 -21.83 -0.71 8.02
N ASP A 117 -22.54 -0.32 9.11
CA ASP A 117 -23.15 1.01 9.23
C ASP A 117 -22.08 2.10 9.36
N THR A 118 -21.03 1.84 10.13
CA THR A 118 -19.89 2.73 10.27
C THR A 118 -19.14 2.89 8.96
N ILE A 119 -18.88 1.79 8.23
CA ILE A 119 -18.25 1.84 6.90
C ILE A 119 -19.09 2.68 5.95
N ALA A 120 -20.39 2.39 5.84
CA ALA A 120 -21.30 3.15 4.99
C ALA A 120 -21.34 4.64 5.34
N GLN A 121 -21.28 4.98 6.63
CA GLN A 121 -21.23 6.36 7.08
C GLN A 121 -19.91 7.04 6.70
N LYS A 122 -18.77 6.37 6.87
CA LYS A 122 -17.44 6.87 6.48
C LYS A 122 -17.35 7.11 4.98
N ILE A 123 -17.84 6.17 4.16
CA ILE A 123 -17.91 6.32 2.69
C ILE A 123 -18.80 7.50 2.29
N ARG A 124 -19.99 7.63 2.89
CA ARG A 124 -20.86 8.80 2.62
C ARG A 124 -20.19 10.12 2.95
N LYS A 125 -19.43 10.19 4.05
CA LYS A 125 -18.68 11.37 4.50
C LYS A 125 -17.34 11.57 3.80
N ALA A 126 -16.89 10.63 2.99
CA ALA A 126 -15.65 10.77 2.23
C ALA A 126 -15.69 12.05 1.38
N LYS A 127 -14.56 12.76 1.34
CA LYS A 127 -14.44 13.99 0.58
C LYS A 127 -14.55 13.70 -0.93
N THR A 128 -15.25 14.52 -1.66
CA THR A 128 -15.33 14.53 -3.12
C THR A 128 -15.47 15.98 -3.59
N ASP A 129 -15.08 16.23 -4.82
CA ASP A 129 -15.35 17.50 -5.49
C ASP A 129 -16.84 17.58 -5.96
N PRO A 130 -17.32 18.73 -6.38
CA PRO A 130 -18.73 18.95 -6.76
C PRO A 130 -19.08 18.44 -8.16
N GLU A 131 -18.09 18.11 -8.99
CA GLU A 131 -18.31 17.69 -10.38
C GLU A 131 -18.83 16.25 -10.45
N PRO A 132 -19.62 15.89 -11.47
CA PRO A 132 -20.01 14.50 -11.71
C PRO A 132 -18.81 13.57 -11.86
N LEU A 133 -19.01 12.28 -11.61
CA LEU A 133 -17.99 11.27 -11.84
C LEU A 133 -17.62 11.26 -13.34
N PRO A 134 -16.32 11.30 -13.71
CA PRO A 134 -15.93 11.26 -15.12
C PRO A 134 -16.25 9.90 -15.74
N SER A 135 -16.44 9.86 -17.05
CA SER A 135 -16.68 8.61 -17.80
C SER A 135 -15.40 7.93 -18.27
N GLU A 136 -14.25 8.59 -18.13
CA GLU A 136 -12.94 8.12 -18.59
C GLU A 136 -11.85 8.41 -17.54
N GLU A 137 -10.79 7.59 -17.52
CA GLU A 137 -9.69 7.72 -16.56
C GLU A 137 -8.97 9.07 -16.63
N LYS A 138 -8.87 9.66 -17.83
CA LYS A 138 -8.30 11.00 -18.01
C LYS A 138 -9.04 12.06 -17.21
N GLY A 139 -10.33 11.91 -16.99
CA GLY A 139 -11.15 12.84 -16.18
C GLY A 139 -10.87 12.74 -14.67
N LEU A 140 -10.07 11.78 -14.22
CA LEU A 140 -9.60 11.67 -12.83
C LEU A 140 -8.34 12.50 -12.56
N GLU A 141 -7.66 12.98 -13.60
CA GLU A 141 -6.49 13.85 -13.45
C GLU A 141 -6.85 15.11 -12.66
N GLY A 142 -6.08 15.40 -11.60
CA GLY A 142 -6.35 16.53 -10.70
C GLY A 142 -7.52 16.32 -9.72
N ARG A 143 -8.14 15.12 -9.71
CA ARG A 143 -9.28 14.78 -8.83
C ARG A 143 -8.93 13.58 -7.90
N PRO A 144 -7.99 13.75 -6.96
CA PRO A 144 -7.42 12.65 -6.18
C PRO A 144 -8.46 11.93 -5.30
N GLU A 145 -9.48 12.61 -4.82
CA GLU A 145 -10.56 12.00 -4.04
C GLU A 145 -11.44 11.09 -4.91
N ALA A 146 -11.75 11.54 -6.15
CA ALA A 146 -12.49 10.72 -7.12
C ALA A 146 -11.68 9.49 -7.51
N ASP A 147 -10.40 9.67 -7.86
CA ASP A 147 -9.51 8.57 -8.23
C ASP A 147 -9.37 7.53 -7.11
N ASN A 148 -9.25 7.99 -5.86
CA ASN A 148 -9.19 7.10 -4.70
C ASN A 148 -10.45 6.24 -4.56
N LEU A 149 -11.64 6.85 -4.59
CA LEU A 149 -12.90 6.10 -4.42
C LEU A 149 -13.17 5.14 -5.59
N VAL A 150 -12.86 5.56 -6.83
CA VAL A 150 -12.95 4.68 -8.02
C VAL A 150 -11.95 3.53 -7.90
N GLY A 151 -10.72 3.80 -7.44
CA GLY A 151 -9.70 2.77 -7.21
C GLY A 151 -10.12 1.74 -6.16
N ILE A 152 -10.74 2.19 -5.05
CA ILE A 152 -11.27 1.31 -4.00
C ILE A 152 -12.40 0.43 -4.59
N TYR A 153 -13.35 1.01 -5.33
CA TYR A 153 -14.43 0.27 -5.96
C TYR A 153 -13.90 -0.77 -6.94
N ALA A 154 -12.97 -0.36 -7.81
CA ALA A 154 -12.33 -1.24 -8.78
C ALA A 154 -11.68 -2.46 -8.12
N ALA A 155 -10.92 -2.22 -7.03
CA ALA A 155 -10.27 -3.28 -6.27
C ALA A 155 -11.26 -4.26 -5.62
N LEU A 156 -12.33 -3.74 -5.00
CA LEU A 156 -13.34 -4.56 -4.32
C LEU A 156 -14.22 -5.35 -5.30
N SER A 157 -14.53 -4.75 -6.45
CA SER A 157 -15.37 -5.38 -7.49
C SER A 157 -14.59 -6.30 -8.44
N GLY A 158 -13.25 -6.25 -8.41
CA GLY A 158 -12.41 -6.96 -9.39
C GLY A 158 -12.48 -6.38 -10.81
N LYS A 159 -13.04 -5.18 -10.98
CA LYS A 159 -13.21 -4.52 -12.28
C LYS A 159 -12.07 -3.53 -12.54
N PRO A 160 -11.64 -3.32 -13.80
CA PRO A 160 -10.77 -2.19 -14.16
C PRO A 160 -11.44 -0.84 -13.86
N LYS A 161 -10.66 0.19 -13.52
CA LYS A 161 -11.17 1.56 -13.31
C LYS A 161 -12.01 2.07 -14.50
N ALA A 162 -11.55 1.81 -15.73
CA ALA A 162 -12.28 2.19 -16.94
C ALA A 162 -13.70 1.64 -16.99
N THR A 163 -13.89 0.37 -16.58
CA THR A 163 -15.22 -0.26 -16.50
C THR A 163 -16.10 0.42 -15.45
N VAL A 164 -15.54 0.72 -14.28
CA VAL A 164 -16.26 1.43 -13.21
C VAL A 164 -16.69 2.81 -13.68
N LEU A 165 -15.83 3.55 -14.37
CA LEU A 165 -16.13 4.87 -14.91
C LEU A 165 -17.17 4.82 -16.03
N THR A 166 -17.18 3.76 -16.85
CA THR A 166 -18.25 3.56 -17.85
C THR A 166 -19.59 3.31 -17.17
N GLU A 167 -19.62 2.56 -16.06
CA GLU A 167 -20.84 2.20 -15.33
C GLU A 167 -21.44 3.40 -14.58
N PHE A 168 -20.61 4.23 -13.95
CA PHE A 168 -21.05 5.32 -13.06
C PHE A 168 -20.81 6.73 -13.62
N GLY A 169 -20.14 6.85 -14.77
CA GLY A 169 -19.76 8.13 -15.37
C GLY A 169 -20.96 9.04 -15.65
N GLY A 170 -20.78 10.35 -15.46
CA GLY A 170 -21.82 11.36 -15.53
C GLY A 170 -22.76 11.39 -14.33
N GLY A 171 -22.68 10.40 -13.43
CA GLY A 171 -23.51 10.32 -12.23
C GLY A 171 -22.94 11.15 -11.06
N GLN A 172 -23.82 11.44 -10.10
CA GLN A 172 -23.43 12.14 -8.87
C GLN A 172 -22.74 11.18 -7.89
N PHE A 173 -21.76 11.68 -7.13
CA PHE A 173 -21.06 10.89 -6.11
C PHE A 173 -21.97 10.26 -5.05
N SER A 174 -23.13 10.86 -4.78
CA SER A 174 -24.10 10.30 -3.82
C SER A 174 -24.61 8.92 -4.25
N GLY A 175 -24.84 8.70 -5.54
CA GLY A 175 -25.21 7.40 -6.11
C GLY A 175 -24.04 6.41 -6.06
N PHE A 176 -22.88 6.83 -6.55
CA PHE A 176 -21.67 6.03 -6.56
C PHE A 176 -21.26 5.57 -5.15
N LYS A 177 -21.28 6.46 -4.15
CA LYS A 177 -20.95 6.13 -2.75
C LYS A 177 -21.93 5.13 -2.12
N LYS A 178 -23.21 5.10 -2.55
CA LYS A 178 -24.15 4.07 -2.10
C LYS A 178 -23.79 2.68 -2.63
N SER A 179 -23.28 2.63 -3.87
CA SER A 179 -22.85 1.36 -4.47
C SER A 179 -21.50 0.90 -3.95
N LEU A 180 -20.66 1.81 -3.42
CA LEU A 180 -19.35 1.51 -2.84
C LEU A 180 -19.49 1.03 -1.38
N ALA A 181 -20.50 1.49 -0.65
CA ALA A 181 -20.74 1.14 0.74
C ALA A 181 -21.44 -0.22 0.88
#